data_ff49071699716c75cf736680bc7906de
#
_entry.id   ff49071699716c75cf736680bc7906de
#
_cell.length_a   1.000
_cell.length_b   1.000
_cell.length_c   1.000
_cell.angle_alpha   90.00
_cell.angle_beta   90.00
_cell.angle_gamma   90.00
#
_symmetry.space_group_name_H-M   'P 1'
#
loop_
_entity.id
_entity.type
_entity.pdbx_description
1 polymer ?
#
loop_
_entity_poly.entity_id
_entity_poly.type
_entity_poly.pdbx_seq_one_letter_code
_entity_poly.pdbx_strand_id
1 'polypeptide(L)'
;MIERVTRSLTLLQPGRLTPEEFDHMKEHSAEGARIVGKLSQLSPIVPIIRHHHERWDGRGYPDGLAGQDIPLLAAIVGLADAWDAMTTARPYARALTLEEAHAEIRAGRGGQFSPVVVDAFVAAARHQPAEFSRVTPFGDLRAIADAS
;
A
#
# COMPACT_ATOMS: atom_id res chain seq x y z
N MET A 1 -8.36 26.16 -2.80
CA MET A 1 -9.36 25.11 -3.18
C MET A 1 -8.96 24.39 -4.47
N ILE A 2 -8.32 25.06 -5.41
CA ILE A 2 -7.89 24.51 -6.73
C ILE A 2 -6.74 23.49 -6.57
N GLU A 3 -5.77 23.68 -5.67
CA GLU A 3 -4.64 22.77 -5.46
C GLU A 3 -5.04 21.35 -5.00
N ARG A 4 -6.15 21.20 -4.27
CA ARG A 4 -6.62 19.86 -3.82
C ARG A 4 -7.19 19.01 -4.96
N VAL A 5 -7.74 19.63 -5.99
CA VAL A 5 -8.28 18.94 -7.17
C VAL A 5 -7.15 18.44 -8.07
N THR A 6 -6.06 19.21 -8.17
CA THR A 6 -4.89 18.87 -8.97
C THR A 6 -4.20 17.59 -8.43
N ARG A 7 -4.17 17.39 -7.11
CA ARG A 7 -3.61 16.17 -6.47
C ARG A 7 -4.31 14.87 -6.89
N SER A 8 -5.64 14.92 -7.02
CA SER A 8 -6.41 13.74 -7.48
C SER A 8 -6.21 13.45 -8.97
N LEU A 9 -5.92 14.47 -9.78
CA LEU A 9 -5.72 14.30 -11.22
C LEU A 9 -4.37 13.67 -11.57
N THR A 10 -3.33 13.87 -10.74
CA THR A 10 -2.00 13.27 -10.96
C THR A 10 -2.04 11.75 -10.87
N LEU A 11 -2.89 11.18 -10.02
CA LEU A 11 -3.08 9.73 -9.89
C LEU A 11 -3.87 9.11 -11.06
N LEU A 12 -4.53 9.93 -11.88
CA LEU A 12 -5.35 9.51 -13.01
C LEU A 12 -4.65 9.73 -14.36
N GLN A 13 -3.46 10.32 -14.39
CA GLN A 13 -2.76 10.59 -15.65
C GLN A 13 -2.14 9.32 -16.24
N PRO A 14 -2.26 9.12 -17.56
CA PRO A 14 -1.62 8.02 -18.26
C PRO A 14 -0.11 8.27 -18.39
N GLY A 15 0.71 7.47 -17.68
CA GLY A 15 2.16 7.51 -17.83
C GLY A 15 2.93 7.39 -16.52
N ARG A 16 4.27 7.43 -16.63
CA ARG A 16 5.13 7.50 -15.46
C ARG A 16 5.13 8.94 -14.94
N LEU A 17 5.02 9.09 -13.62
CA LEU A 17 5.14 10.37 -12.95
C LEU A 17 6.53 10.99 -13.22
N THR A 18 6.59 12.31 -13.38
CA THR A 18 7.86 13.03 -13.32
C THR A 18 8.44 12.96 -11.91
N PRO A 19 9.74 13.25 -11.71
CA PRO A 19 10.33 13.30 -10.37
C PRO A 19 9.57 14.23 -9.43
N GLU A 20 9.15 15.40 -9.91
CA GLU A 20 8.40 16.40 -9.13
C GLU A 20 6.99 15.89 -8.75
N GLU A 21 6.30 15.25 -9.69
CA GLU A 21 4.99 14.63 -9.45
C GLU A 21 5.09 13.48 -8.47
N PHE A 22 6.17 12.70 -8.55
CA PHE A 22 6.44 11.61 -7.63
C PHE A 22 6.73 12.14 -6.22
N ASP A 23 7.53 13.20 -6.08
CA ASP A 23 7.81 13.83 -4.78
C ASP A 23 6.53 14.38 -4.16
N HIS A 24 5.69 15.01 -4.97
CA HIS A 24 4.40 15.49 -4.51
C HIS A 24 3.45 14.34 -4.10
N MET A 25 3.47 13.23 -4.85
CA MET A 25 2.68 12.05 -4.52
C MET A 25 3.09 11.47 -3.16
N LYS A 26 4.38 11.47 -2.80
CA LYS A 26 4.85 11.00 -1.50
C LYS A 26 4.27 11.77 -0.30
N GLU A 27 3.84 13.01 -0.49
CA GLU A 27 3.26 13.81 0.60
C GLU A 27 1.92 13.27 1.12
N HIS A 28 1.22 12.40 0.35
CA HIS A 28 -0.12 11.95 0.72
C HIS A 28 -0.17 11.20 2.05
N SER A 29 0.86 10.42 2.39
CA SER A 29 0.91 9.66 3.64
C SER A 29 1.07 10.59 4.86
N ALA A 30 1.94 11.59 4.76
CA ALA A 30 2.12 12.60 5.81
C ALA A 30 0.88 13.50 5.94
N GLU A 31 0.29 13.91 4.83
CA GLU A 31 -0.91 14.74 4.83
C GLU A 31 -2.14 13.97 5.35
N GLY A 32 -2.31 12.71 4.94
CA GLY A 32 -3.36 11.83 5.46
C GLY A 32 -3.24 11.65 6.97
N ALA A 33 -2.04 11.40 7.48
CA ALA A 33 -1.76 11.31 8.91
C ALA A 33 -2.10 12.62 9.64
N ARG A 34 -1.78 13.78 9.05
CA ARG A 34 -2.10 15.11 9.60
C ARG A 34 -3.60 15.37 9.65
N ILE A 35 -4.36 14.94 8.63
CA ILE A 35 -5.82 15.10 8.58
C ILE A 35 -6.47 14.23 9.66
N VAL A 36 -6.12 12.94 9.71
CA VAL A 36 -6.69 11.96 10.64
C VAL A 36 -6.29 12.28 12.08
N GLY A 37 -5.08 12.78 12.30
CA GLY A 37 -4.57 13.16 13.62
C GLY A 37 -5.33 14.31 14.30
N LYS A 38 -6.22 15.01 13.58
CA LYS A 38 -7.14 16.00 14.19
C LYS A 38 -8.27 15.36 14.98
N LEU A 39 -8.50 14.06 14.80
CA LEU A 39 -9.52 13.29 15.49
C LEU A 39 -8.84 12.41 16.54
N SER A 40 -8.98 12.77 17.80
CA SER A 40 -8.30 12.07 18.91
C SER A 40 -8.60 10.57 18.97
N GLN A 41 -9.81 10.16 18.60
CA GLN A 41 -10.24 8.76 18.55
C GLN A 41 -9.46 7.93 17.50
N LEU A 42 -8.90 8.59 16.48
CA LEU A 42 -8.16 7.96 15.40
C LEU A 42 -6.64 8.06 15.58
N SER A 43 -6.17 8.61 16.71
CA SER A 43 -4.74 8.74 17.00
C SER A 43 -3.95 7.42 16.86
N PRO A 44 -4.49 6.23 17.22
CA PRO A 44 -3.75 4.97 17.09
C PRO A 44 -3.44 4.57 15.65
N ILE A 45 -4.23 5.02 14.67
CA ILE A 45 -3.99 4.68 13.25
C ILE A 45 -3.11 5.69 12.51
N VAL A 46 -2.82 6.83 13.12
CA VAL A 46 -1.98 7.89 12.52
C VAL A 46 -0.60 7.37 12.10
N PRO A 47 0.14 6.60 12.93
CA PRO A 47 1.43 6.04 12.52
C PRO A 47 1.29 5.05 11.35
N ILE A 48 0.18 4.33 11.26
CA ILE A 48 -0.07 3.39 10.16
C ILE A 48 -0.20 4.15 8.85
N ILE A 49 -1.04 5.19 8.83
CA ILE A 49 -1.26 6.05 7.66
C ILE A 49 0.04 6.76 7.25
N ARG A 50 0.84 7.22 8.21
CA ARG A 50 2.07 7.94 7.92
C ARG A 50 3.13 7.04 7.29
N HIS A 51 3.29 5.81 7.81
CA HIS A 51 4.48 4.99 7.54
C HIS A 51 4.24 3.77 6.65
N HIS A 52 3.05 3.60 6.01
CA HIS A 52 2.79 2.44 5.16
C HIS A 52 3.61 2.39 3.87
N HIS A 53 4.28 3.48 3.51
CA HIS A 53 5.24 3.53 2.41
C HIS A 53 6.71 3.52 2.85
N GLU A 54 6.96 3.30 4.14
CA GLU A 54 8.32 3.03 4.58
C GLU A 54 8.79 1.66 4.10
N ARG A 55 10.10 1.54 3.87
CA ARG A 55 10.74 0.33 3.38
C ARG A 55 11.68 -0.23 4.43
N TRP A 56 11.74 -1.54 4.54
CA TRP A 56 12.62 -2.20 5.50
C TRP A 56 14.08 -1.77 5.38
N ASP A 57 14.53 -1.44 4.15
CA ASP A 57 15.89 -0.96 3.85
C ASP A 57 16.11 0.54 4.11
N GLY A 58 15.12 1.26 4.65
CA GLY A 58 15.20 2.70 4.96
C GLY A 58 15.09 3.63 3.74
N ARG A 59 14.78 3.09 2.56
CA ARG A 59 14.63 3.89 1.32
C ARG A 59 13.18 4.30 1.06
N GLY A 60 12.33 4.17 2.07
CA GLY A 60 10.92 4.55 2.01
C GLY A 60 10.68 6.03 2.30
N TYR A 61 9.44 6.38 2.50
CA TYR A 61 9.01 7.72 2.83
C TYR A 61 7.80 7.66 3.78
N PRO A 62 7.48 8.73 4.54
CA PRO A 62 8.06 10.08 4.48
C PRO A 62 9.29 10.29 5.38
N ASP A 63 9.55 9.42 6.36
CA ASP A 63 10.57 9.66 7.39
C ASP A 63 11.85 8.82 7.20
N GLY A 64 11.86 7.86 6.27
CA GLY A 64 13.00 7.00 5.99
C GLY A 64 13.27 6.00 7.13
N LEU A 65 12.23 5.54 7.82
CA LEU A 65 12.35 4.54 8.87
C LEU A 65 12.85 3.22 8.30
N ALA A 66 13.68 2.50 9.07
CA ALA A 66 14.25 1.24 8.65
C ALA A 66 14.00 0.12 9.66
N GLY A 67 13.89 -1.09 9.17
CA GLY A 67 13.83 -2.29 10.01
C GLY A 67 12.70 -2.23 11.03
N GLN A 68 13.04 -2.43 12.29
CA GLN A 68 12.08 -2.50 13.40
C GLN A 68 11.52 -1.15 13.84
N ASP A 69 12.07 -0.03 13.34
CA ASP A 69 11.54 1.30 13.61
C ASP A 69 10.21 1.55 12.86
N ILE A 70 9.94 0.75 11.83
CA ILE A 70 8.66 0.79 11.11
C ILE A 70 7.59 0.13 11.97
N PRO A 71 6.46 0.82 12.28
CA PRO A 71 5.35 0.21 13.00
C PRO A 71 4.85 -1.05 12.27
N LEU A 72 4.68 -2.16 12.99
CA LEU A 72 4.28 -3.45 12.38
C LEU A 72 3.02 -3.33 11.53
N LEU A 73 2.01 -2.62 12.01
CA LEU A 73 0.77 -2.43 11.26
C LEU A 73 0.99 -1.60 9.98
N ALA A 74 1.91 -0.65 9.99
CA ALA A 74 2.29 0.08 8.78
C ALA A 74 2.98 -0.84 7.77
N ALA A 75 3.87 -1.71 8.22
CA ALA A 75 4.53 -2.71 7.35
C ALA A 75 3.52 -3.71 6.76
N ILE A 76 2.48 -4.11 7.51
CA ILE A 76 1.39 -4.97 7.00
C ILE A 76 0.59 -4.24 5.93
N VAL A 77 0.16 -3.00 6.20
CA VAL A 77 -0.60 -2.19 5.24
C VAL A 77 0.23 -1.93 3.98
N GLY A 78 1.52 -1.61 4.11
CA GLY A 78 2.42 -1.40 2.97
C GLY A 78 2.57 -2.63 2.08
N LEU A 79 2.63 -3.83 2.66
CA LEU A 79 2.64 -5.07 1.88
C LEU A 79 1.28 -5.30 1.18
N ALA A 80 0.17 -5.07 1.88
CA ALA A 80 -1.18 -5.22 1.33
C ALA A 80 -1.44 -4.25 0.17
N ASP A 81 -1.00 -2.99 0.30
CA ASP A 81 -1.09 -1.99 -0.76
C ASP A 81 -0.26 -2.39 -2.00
N ALA A 82 0.96 -2.88 -1.78
CA ALA A 82 1.79 -3.38 -2.86
C ALA A 82 1.17 -4.61 -3.55
N TRP A 83 0.56 -5.51 -2.79
CA TRP A 83 -0.18 -6.66 -3.32
C TRP A 83 -1.34 -6.21 -4.20
N ASP A 84 -2.20 -5.30 -3.72
CA ASP A 84 -3.31 -4.74 -4.49
C ASP A 84 -2.80 -4.04 -5.76
N ALA A 85 -1.75 -3.24 -5.64
CA ALA A 85 -1.17 -2.54 -6.78
C ALA A 85 -0.64 -3.49 -7.87
N MET A 86 -0.11 -4.65 -7.50
CA MET A 86 0.39 -5.67 -8.43
C MET A 86 -0.73 -6.50 -9.06
N THR A 87 -1.77 -6.82 -8.30
CA THR A 87 -2.83 -7.74 -8.72
C THR A 87 -4.02 -7.06 -9.36
N THR A 88 -4.14 -5.73 -9.25
CA THR A 88 -5.20 -4.92 -9.86
C THR A 88 -4.73 -4.32 -11.19
N ALA A 89 -5.52 -4.53 -12.26
CA ALA A 89 -5.23 -3.91 -13.56
C ALA A 89 -5.35 -2.38 -13.46
N ARG A 90 -4.34 -1.68 -13.98
CA ARG A 90 -4.31 -0.22 -14.04
C ARG A 90 -4.21 0.23 -15.50
N PRO A 91 -4.63 1.47 -15.85
CA PRO A 91 -4.61 1.94 -17.25
C PRO A 91 -3.25 1.80 -17.96
N TYR A 92 -2.15 1.66 -17.19
CA TYR A 92 -0.77 1.66 -17.73
C TYR A 92 0.01 0.38 -17.43
N ALA A 93 -0.56 -0.57 -16.69
CA ALA A 93 0.10 -1.81 -16.32
C ALA A 93 -0.90 -2.95 -16.23
N ARG A 94 -0.56 -4.09 -16.87
CA ARG A 94 -1.34 -5.30 -16.66
C ARG A 94 -1.23 -5.74 -15.20
N ALA A 95 -2.30 -6.31 -14.67
CA ALA A 95 -2.20 -7.03 -13.41
C ALA A 95 -1.19 -8.18 -13.54
N LEU A 96 -0.36 -8.37 -12.53
CA LEU A 96 0.45 -9.57 -12.40
C LEU A 96 -0.47 -10.76 -12.09
N THR A 97 -0.05 -11.95 -12.49
CA THR A 97 -0.66 -13.16 -11.95
C THR A 97 -0.37 -13.29 -10.46
N LEU A 98 -1.18 -14.06 -9.75
CA LEU A 98 -0.94 -14.28 -8.32
C LEU A 98 0.44 -14.90 -8.06
N GLU A 99 0.91 -15.76 -8.95
CA GLU A 99 2.24 -16.38 -8.86
C GLU A 99 3.36 -15.34 -9.03
N GLU A 100 3.24 -14.47 -10.04
CA GLU A 100 4.17 -13.35 -10.27
C GLU A 100 4.18 -12.40 -9.05
N ALA A 101 3.01 -12.02 -8.53
CA ALA A 101 2.91 -11.13 -7.36
C ALA A 101 3.51 -11.78 -6.10
N HIS A 102 3.28 -13.08 -5.87
CA HIS A 102 3.93 -13.81 -4.78
C HIS A 102 5.46 -13.86 -4.92
N ALA A 103 5.97 -14.00 -6.15
CA ALA A 103 7.41 -13.98 -6.39
C ALA A 103 8.01 -12.60 -6.06
N GLU A 104 7.35 -11.51 -6.46
CA GLU A 104 7.77 -10.14 -6.14
C GLU A 104 7.78 -9.86 -4.63
N ILE A 105 6.73 -10.28 -3.91
CA ILE A 105 6.68 -10.11 -2.44
C ILE A 105 7.85 -10.85 -1.78
N ARG A 106 8.17 -12.08 -2.21
CA ARG A 106 9.30 -12.85 -1.66
C ARG A 106 10.63 -12.19 -1.99
N ALA A 107 10.79 -11.70 -3.22
CA ALA A 107 12.02 -11.00 -3.65
C ALA A 107 12.25 -9.72 -2.85
N GLY A 108 11.18 -9.03 -2.45
CA GLY A 108 11.23 -7.82 -1.63
C GLY A 108 11.52 -8.05 -0.14
N ARG A 109 11.60 -9.32 0.32
CA ARG A 109 11.83 -9.68 1.73
C ARG A 109 13.17 -9.13 2.25
N GLY A 110 13.14 -8.35 3.31
CA GLY A 110 14.33 -7.73 3.91
C GLY A 110 14.88 -6.50 3.15
N GLY A 111 14.31 -6.20 1.98
CA GLY A 111 14.55 -4.97 1.24
C GLY A 111 13.35 -4.03 1.35
N GLN A 112 12.36 -4.20 0.49
CA GLN A 112 11.15 -3.40 0.55
C GLN A 112 10.28 -3.78 1.76
N PHE A 113 10.09 -5.08 2.03
CA PHE A 113 9.14 -5.57 3.01
C PHE A 113 9.79 -6.16 4.24
N SER A 114 9.12 -6.02 5.39
CA SER A 114 9.50 -6.67 6.64
C SER A 114 9.57 -8.19 6.46
N PRO A 115 10.68 -8.86 6.85
CA PRO A 115 10.78 -10.32 6.78
C PRO A 115 9.65 -11.05 7.51
N VAL A 116 9.27 -10.58 8.69
CA VAL A 116 8.20 -11.17 9.50
C VAL A 116 6.85 -11.08 8.80
N VAL A 117 6.56 -9.93 8.18
CA VAL A 117 5.29 -9.71 7.47
C VAL A 117 5.23 -10.58 6.20
N VAL A 118 6.34 -10.68 5.46
CA VAL A 118 6.40 -11.55 4.27
C VAL A 118 6.22 -13.01 4.65
N ASP A 119 6.89 -13.48 5.71
CA ASP A 119 6.78 -14.87 6.16
C ASP A 119 5.35 -15.21 6.58
N ALA A 120 4.68 -14.30 7.31
CA ALA A 120 3.28 -14.46 7.71
C ALA A 120 2.33 -14.46 6.50
N PHE A 121 2.55 -13.55 5.54
CA PHE A 121 1.77 -13.46 4.29
C PHE A 121 1.87 -14.76 3.49
N VAL A 122 3.09 -15.27 3.29
CA VAL A 122 3.32 -16.53 2.55
C VAL A 122 2.68 -17.73 3.26
N ALA A 123 2.73 -17.75 4.59
CA ALA A 123 2.07 -18.81 5.37
C ALA A 123 0.54 -18.73 5.23
N ALA A 124 -0.05 -17.53 5.34
CA ALA A 124 -1.49 -17.33 5.18
C ALA A 124 -1.98 -17.74 3.77
N ALA A 125 -1.25 -17.37 2.72
CA ALA A 125 -1.60 -17.73 1.36
C ALA A 125 -1.59 -19.25 1.09
N ARG A 126 -0.75 -20.02 1.80
CA ARG A 126 -0.73 -21.48 1.73
C ARG A 126 -1.92 -22.12 2.43
N HIS A 127 -2.38 -21.55 3.54
CA HIS A 127 -3.48 -22.08 4.34
C HIS A 127 -4.86 -21.69 3.82
N GLN A 128 -4.96 -20.55 3.13
CA GLN A 128 -6.23 -20.01 2.64
C GLN A 128 -6.13 -19.58 1.16
N PRO A 129 -5.78 -20.49 0.23
CA PRO A 129 -5.56 -20.11 -1.17
C PRO A 129 -6.79 -19.50 -1.85
N ALA A 130 -8.01 -19.83 -1.40
CA ALA A 130 -9.24 -19.26 -1.94
C ALA A 130 -9.40 -17.75 -1.65
N GLU A 131 -8.96 -17.29 -0.49
CA GLU A 131 -9.00 -15.89 -0.10
C GLU A 131 -8.06 -15.04 -0.98
N PHE A 132 -6.88 -15.57 -1.28
CA PHE A 132 -5.88 -14.90 -2.11
C PHE A 132 -6.18 -15.01 -3.62
N SER A 133 -7.11 -15.88 -4.01
CA SER A 133 -7.55 -16.04 -5.40
C SER A 133 -8.66 -15.05 -5.80
N ARG A 134 -9.31 -14.41 -4.83
CA ARG A 134 -10.36 -13.42 -5.06
C ARG A 134 -9.73 -12.02 -5.12
N VAL A 135 -9.23 -11.64 -6.27
CA VAL A 135 -8.93 -10.23 -6.56
C VAL A 135 -10.27 -9.55 -6.83
N THR A 136 -10.90 -9.02 -5.80
CA THR A 136 -12.06 -8.13 -5.97
C THR A 136 -11.51 -6.76 -6.36
N PRO A 137 -11.83 -6.21 -7.54
CA PRO A 137 -11.40 -4.86 -7.87
C PRO A 137 -11.90 -3.89 -6.80
N PHE A 138 -10.99 -3.08 -6.26
CA PHE A 138 -11.35 -2.01 -5.32
C PHE A 138 -12.35 -1.08 -6.03
N GLY A 139 -13.62 -1.14 -5.63
CA GLY A 139 -14.72 -0.37 -6.26
C GLY A 139 -16.01 -1.14 -6.45
N ASP A 140 -16.03 -2.45 -6.35
CA ASP A 140 -17.28 -3.22 -6.38
C ASP A 140 -17.84 -3.40 -4.96
N LEU A 141 -18.36 -2.29 -4.42
CA LEU A 141 -19.06 -2.27 -3.14
C LEU A 141 -20.34 -3.14 -3.13
N ARG A 142 -20.78 -3.64 -4.30
CA ARG A 142 -21.94 -4.53 -4.41
C ARG A 142 -21.64 -5.92 -3.85
N ALA A 143 -20.41 -6.40 -3.95
CA ALA A 143 -20.01 -7.70 -3.41
C ALA A 143 -20.04 -7.77 -1.87
N ILE A 144 -20.01 -6.64 -1.18
CA ILE A 144 -20.09 -6.57 0.29
C ILE A 144 -21.55 -6.59 0.78
N ALA A 145 -22.49 -6.10 -0.02
CA ALA A 145 -23.90 -6.04 0.33
C ALA A 145 -24.60 -7.41 0.27
N ASP A 146 -24.11 -8.34 -0.55
CA ASP A 146 -24.72 -9.67 -0.73
C ASP A 146 -24.19 -10.72 0.27
N ALA A 147 -23.28 -10.35 1.17
CA ALA A 147 -22.70 -11.23 2.20
C ALA A 147 -23.27 -10.99 3.62
N SER A 148 -24.38 -10.25 3.74
CA SER A 148 -25.04 -9.95 5.05
C SER A 148 -26.34 -10.71 5.22
#